data_e918e03b667fac6e4407a93339338053
#
_entry.id   e918e03b667fac6e4407a93339338053
#
_cell.length_a   1.000
_cell.length_b   1.000
_cell.length_c   1.000
_cell.angle_alpha   90.00
_cell.angle_beta   90.00
_cell.angle_gamma   90.00
#
_symmetry.space_group_name_H-M   'P 1'
#
loop_
_entity.id
_entity.type
_entity.pdbx_description
1 polymer ?
#
loop_
_entity_poly.entity_id
_entity_poly.type
_entity_poly.pdbx_seq_one_letter_code
_entity_poly.pdbx_strand_id
1 'polypeptide(L)'
;MIKRTFGKYLLSASLVFASVLTVTAQDVTMNPEEEKELLEELVGIDIPAPLEKVDSAANHVTLLNEVQILPLDEMYPSWRNSGVHYSSNLPDSFRIDLSNYCMPTPSTRVTDIFGYRPRRGRVHHGLDIKVYEGDTIYAAFDGKVRITAFQRRGYGHYVVIRHPNGIETLYAHMSKKLVGENENVKAGQPIGLGGNTGRSTGSHLHFETILMGMSIDPALLFDFPGQKVTGESYVFRKADPKHAQKVKGDSKSKGKSKSSQAKYHKVKSGDTIGKIAKKHGVSQKSLLRLNGLKSTSILRPGQKLRIK
;
A
#
# COMPACT_ATOMS: atom_id res chain seq x y z
N MET A 1 9.85 59.36 2.34
CA MET A 1 10.90 58.68 1.60
C MET A 1 11.47 57.52 2.43
N ILE A 2 10.65 56.60 2.86
CA ILE A 2 11.04 55.34 3.55
C ILE A 2 9.93 54.30 3.25
N LYS A 3 9.98 53.65 2.10
CA LYS A 3 9.12 52.50 1.77
C LYS A 3 9.78 51.65 0.68
N ARG A 4 10.97 51.14 0.91
CA ARG A 4 11.58 50.16 -0.05
C ARG A 4 12.67 49.25 0.55
N THR A 5 12.58 48.89 1.84
CA THR A 5 13.63 48.04 2.41
C THR A 5 13.12 46.77 3.16
N PHE A 6 11.80 46.59 3.28
CA PHE A 6 11.24 45.44 4.01
C PHE A 6 11.09 44.15 3.21
N GLY A 7 11.26 44.20 1.89
CA GLY A 7 11.06 42.99 1.02
C GLY A 7 12.30 42.12 0.82
N LYS A 8 13.48 42.53 1.24
CA LYS A 8 14.73 41.81 0.99
C LYS A 8 15.24 40.98 2.19
N TYR A 9 14.72 41.21 3.37
CA TYR A 9 15.15 40.50 4.57
C TYR A 9 14.32 39.23 4.90
N LEU A 10 13.11 39.07 4.35
CA LEU A 10 12.32 37.87 4.54
C LEU A 10 12.83 36.67 3.71
N LEU A 11 13.55 36.89 2.61
CA LEU A 11 14.14 35.81 1.79
C LEU A 11 15.49 35.35 2.34
N SER A 12 16.17 36.14 3.16
CA SER A 12 17.45 35.74 3.77
C SER A 12 17.27 34.90 5.05
N ALA A 13 16.16 35.08 5.79
CA ALA A 13 15.89 34.31 6.99
C ALA A 13 15.59 32.85 6.68
N SER A 14 14.89 32.53 5.57
CA SER A 14 14.61 31.16 5.15
C SER A 14 15.84 30.42 4.64
N LEU A 15 16.84 31.13 4.08
CA LEU A 15 18.10 30.53 3.60
C LEU A 15 19.12 30.31 4.73
N VAL A 16 19.08 31.11 5.80
CA VAL A 16 19.95 30.92 6.97
C VAL A 16 19.48 29.74 7.81
N PHE A 17 18.18 29.48 7.90
CA PHE A 17 17.66 28.29 8.59
C PHE A 17 18.03 26.97 7.89
N ALA A 18 18.14 26.95 6.55
CA ALA A 18 18.55 25.78 5.79
C ALA A 18 20.06 25.50 5.88
N SER A 19 20.89 26.51 6.14
CA SER A 19 22.36 26.36 6.23
C SER A 19 22.86 26.01 7.63
N VAL A 20 22.08 26.27 8.68
CA VAL A 20 22.45 25.87 10.05
C VAL A 20 22.15 24.39 10.33
N LEU A 21 21.27 23.77 9.55
CA LEU A 21 20.95 22.33 9.67
C LEU A 21 21.90 21.39 8.93
N THR A 22 22.92 21.92 8.21
CA THR A 22 23.97 21.11 7.52
C THR A 22 25.35 21.18 8.17
N VAL A 23 25.48 21.79 9.33
CA VAL A 23 26.71 21.63 10.14
C VAL A 23 26.61 20.29 10.84
N THR A 24 27.42 19.34 10.33
CA THR A 24 27.65 18.02 10.91
C THR A 24 27.84 18.12 12.42
N ALA A 25 27.18 17.21 13.14
CA ALA A 25 27.31 17.03 14.58
C ALA A 25 28.74 16.64 14.94
N GLN A 26 29.61 17.65 15.06
CA GLN A 26 30.88 17.56 15.75
C GLN A 26 31.06 18.85 16.53
N ASP A 27 30.90 18.70 17.87
CA ASP A 27 31.39 19.55 18.92
C ASP A 27 31.11 21.07 18.83
N VAL A 28 29.89 21.49 19.12
CA VAL A 28 29.63 22.70 19.87
C VAL A 28 28.46 22.40 20.83
N THR A 29 28.77 22.06 22.06
CA THR A 29 27.79 22.07 23.16
C THR A 29 27.57 23.52 23.57
N MET A 30 26.63 24.20 22.92
CA MET A 30 26.12 25.47 23.43
C MET A 30 25.20 25.19 24.65
N ASN A 31 25.40 25.98 25.69
CA ASN A 31 24.53 25.96 26.85
C ASN A 31 23.11 26.41 26.43
N PRO A 32 22.02 25.74 26.91
CA PRO A 32 20.64 26.13 26.57
C PRO A 32 20.29 27.59 26.87
N GLU A 33 20.98 28.22 27.79
CA GLU A 33 20.80 29.65 28.12
C GLU A 33 21.41 30.58 27.05
N GLU A 34 22.54 30.20 26.47
CA GLU A 34 23.19 30.96 25.39
C GLU A 34 22.40 30.85 24.08
N GLU A 35 21.80 29.69 23.82
CA GLU A 35 20.93 29.49 22.67
C GLU A 35 19.63 30.32 22.78
N LYS A 36 19.11 30.46 24.00
CA LYS A 36 17.93 31.27 24.28
C LYS A 36 18.21 32.76 24.08
N GLU A 37 19.35 33.26 24.59
CA GLU A 37 19.77 34.65 24.47
C GLU A 37 19.99 35.06 23.02
N LEU A 38 20.55 34.17 22.21
CA LEU A 38 20.77 34.35 20.76
C LEU A 38 19.45 34.38 19.96
N LEU A 39 18.46 33.57 20.37
CA LEU A 39 17.11 33.57 19.76
C LEU A 39 16.31 34.80 20.14
N GLU A 40 16.43 35.30 21.37
CA GLU A 40 15.75 36.54 21.81
C GLU A 40 16.33 37.78 21.07
N GLU A 41 17.64 37.81 20.83
CA GLU A 41 18.29 38.89 20.08
C GLU A 41 17.90 38.89 18.59
N LEU A 42 17.68 37.71 18.00
CA LEU A 42 17.34 37.55 16.58
C LEU A 42 15.87 37.82 16.26
N VAL A 43 14.95 37.59 17.18
CA VAL A 43 13.50 37.60 16.91
C VAL A 43 12.73 38.64 17.70
N GLY A 44 13.29 39.19 18.78
CA GLY A 44 12.62 40.23 19.61
C GLY A 44 11.30 39.75 20.23
N ILE A 45 11.13 38.45 20.46
CA ILE A 45 9.94 37.81 21.03
C ILE A 45 10.28 37.25 22.40
N ASP A 46 9.55 37.69 23.41
CA ASP A 46 9.63 37.15 24.76
C ASP A 46 9.16 35.66 24.75
N ILE A 47 10.09 34.69 24.92
CA ILE A 47 9.79 33.28 24.90
C ILE A 47 9.41 32.87 26.32
N PRO A 48 8.17 32.44 26.58
CA PRO A 48 7.78 31.97 27.91
C PRO A 48 8.61 30.74 28.34
N ALA A 49 8.88 30.65 29.64
CA ALA A 49 9.71 29.60 30.26
C ALA A 49 9.41 28.20 29.72
N PRO A 50 10.42 27.30 29.64
CA PRO A 50 10.26 25.98 29.03
C PRO A 50 9.14 25.21 29.71
N LEU A 51 8.13 24.83 28.95
CA LEU A 51 7.14 23.85 29.39
C LEU A 51 7.86 22.51 29.61
N GLU A 52 7.82 22.00 30.84
CA GLU A 52 8.18 20.62 31.17
C GLU A 52 7.32 19.63 30.37
N LYS A 53 7.64 19.41 29.12
CA LYS A 53 7.17 18.29 28.28
C LYS A 53 7.84 18.34 26.90
N VAL A 54 9.14 18.12 26.83
CA VAL A 54 9.86 17.94 25.55
C VAL A 54 10.01 16.46 25.16
N ASP A 55 9.21 15.56 25.75
CA ASP A 55 9.24 14.14 25.39
C ASP A 55 8.56 13.83 24.03
N SER A 56 7.73 14.73 23.49
CA SER A 56 6.99 14.43 22.26
C SER A 56 7.80 14.70 20.98
N ALA A 57 8.68 15.72 20.98
CA ALA A 57 9.48 16.07 19.79
C ALA A 57 10.66 15.10 19.61
N ALA A 58 11.38 14.76 20.69
CA ALA A 58 12.45 13.78 20.65
C ALA A 58 11.92 12.39 20.27
N ASN A 59 10.76 11.97 20.81
CA ASN A 59 10.09 10.75 20.42
C ASN A 59 9.60 10.80 18.96
N HIS A 60 9.19 11.97 18.47
CA HIS A 60 8.77 12.11 17.08
C HIS A 60 9.97 12.03 16.11
N VAL A 61 11.10 12.62 16.43
CA VAL A 61 12.35 12.53 15.68
C VAL A 61 12.93 11.11 15.72
N THR A 62 12.91 10.45 16.88
CA THR A 62 13.35 9.05 17.01
C THR A 62 12.44 8.11 16.22
N LEU A 63 11.12 8.32 16.24
CA LEU A 63 10.15 7.55 15.44
C LEU A 63 10.33 7.77 13.93
N LEU A 64 10.79 8.94 13.48
CA LEU A 64 11.07 9.20 12.08
C LEU A 64 12.36 8.50 11.60
N ASN A 65 13.33 8.28 12.48
CA ASN A 65 14.57 7.58 12.17
C ASN A 65 14.41 6.05 12.10
N GLU A 66 13.33 5.48 12.67
CA GLU A 66 13.02 4.05 12.59
C GLU A 66 12.20 3.66 11.35
N VAL A 67 11.74 4.62 10.56
CA VAL A 67 10.97 4.33 9.35
C VAL A 67 11.92 3.88 8.24
N GLN A 68 11.85 2.61 7.89
CA GLN A 68 12.67 2.03 6.83
C GLN A 68 12.38 2.70 5.48
N ILE A 69 13.42 3.22 4.83
CA ILE A 69 13.41 3.60 3.42
C ILE A 69 13.99 2.40 2.67
N LEU A 70 13.10 1.56 2.13
CA LEU A 70 13.52 0.42 1.30
C LEU A 70 13.66 0.87 -0.15
N PRO A 71 14.75 0.50 -0.85
CA PRO A 71 14.88 0.70 -2.28
C PRO A 71 13.77 -0.01 -3.05
N LEU A 72 13.32 0.56 -4.17
CA LEU A 72 12.22 0.01 -4.98
C LEU A 72 12.50 -1.39 -5.52
N ASP A 73 13.73 -1.71 -5.84
CA ASP A 73 14.18 -3.02 -6.31
C ASP A 73 14.11 -4.10 -5.22
N GLU A 74 14.35 -3.73 -3.96
CA GLU A 74 14.10 -4.63 -2.82
C GLU A 74 12.61 -4.83 -2.55
N MET A 75 11.81 -3.77 -2.62
CA MET A 75 10.35 -3.84 -2.46
C MET A 75 9.71 -4.67 -3.57
N TYR A 76 10.21 -4.52 -4.79
CA TYR A 76 9.66 -5.10 -6.00
C TYR A 76 10.74 -5.80 -6.83
N PRO A 77 11.24 -6.96 -6.38
CA PRO A 77 12.39 -7.63 -7.01
C PRO A 77 12.12 -8.13 -8.42
N SER A 78 10.87 -8.05 -8.88
CA SER A 78 10.49 -8.42 -10.25
C SER A 78 9.44 -7.49 -10.81
N TRP A 79 9.60 -7.14 -12.09
CA TRP A 79 8.56 -6.45 -12.86
C TRP A 79 7.57 -7.44 -13.43
N ARG A 80 6.29 -7.31 -13.07
CA ARG A 80 5.22 -8.21 -13.51
C ARG A 80 4.06 -7.42 -14.07
N ASN A 81 3.64 -7.72 -15.29
CA ASN A 81 2.50 -7.11 -15.96
C ASN A 81 1.17 -7.83 -15.62
N SER A 82 1.11 -8.56 -14.50
CA SER A 82 -0.09 -9.29 -14.08
C SER A 82 -0.18 -9.36 -12.55
N GLY A 83 -1.41 -9.56 -12.05
CA GLY A 83 -1.68 -9.62 -10.63
C GLY A 83 -1.63 -8.25 -9.95
N VAL A 84 -2.80 -7.76 -9.52
CA VAL A 84 -2.91 -6.49 -8.79
C VAL A 84 -2.55 -6.71 -7.33
N HIS A 85 -3.23 -7.66 -6.69
CA HIS A 85 -3.01 -8.01 -5.30
C HIS A 85 -2.22 -9.31 -5.21
N TYR A 86 -1.19 -9.34 -4.38
CA TYR A 86 -0.35 -10.52 -4.15
C TYR A 86 0.19 -10.51 -2.72
N SER A 87 0.59 -11.66 -2.23
CA SER A 87 1.22 -11.77 -0.92
C SER A 87 2.71 -11.42 -1.03
N SER A 88 3.18 -10.54 -0.16
CA SER A 88 4.59 -10.15 -0.04
C SER A 88 4.98 -9.97 1.43
N ASN A 89 6.28 -9.90 1.69
CA ASN A 89 6.80 -9.53 3.00
C ASN A 89 6.77 -8.01 3.12
N LEU A 90 5.68 -7.49 3.70
CA LEU A 90 5.55 -6.06 3.98
C LEU A 90 6.53 -5.65 5.07
N PRO A 91 7.16 -4.47 4.96
CA PRO A 91 7.93 -3.87 6.04
C PRO A 91 7.02 -3.57 7.23
N ASP A 92 7.56 -3.54 8.43
CA ASP A 92 6.79 -3.20 9.62
C ASP A 92 6.34 -1.74 9.60
N SER A 93 7.14 -0.87 9.00
CA SER A 93 6.78 0.52 8.69
C SER A 93 7.40 0.96 7.36
N PHE A 94 6.74 1.90 6.65
CA PHE A 94 7.24 2.48 5.41
C PHE A 94 6.71 3.90 5.24
N ARG A 95 7.59 4.84 4.90
CA ARG A 95 7.21 6.23 4.63
C ARG A 95 6.91 6.41 3.15
N ILE A 96 5.70 6.83 2.85
CA ILE A 96 5.23 7.15 1.50
C ILE A 96 5.28 8.66 1.34
N ASP A 97 6.12 9.14 0.43
CA ASP A 97 6.15 10.55 0.04
C ASP A 97 4.92 10.87 -0.81
N LEU A 98 4.21 11.92 -0.44
CA LEU A 98 3.01 12.41 -1.13
C LEU A 98 3.25 13.75 -1.84
N SER A 99 4.49 14.25 -1.86
CA SER A 99 4.86 15.41 -2.68
C SER A 99 4.71 15.09 -4.18
N ASN A 100 4.69 16.11 -5.03
CA ASN A 100 4.59 15.94 -6.49
C ASN A 100 3.39 15.12 -6.96
N TYR A 101 2.25 15.27 -6.30
CA TYR A 101 1.02 14.57 -6.64
C TYR A 101 0.15 15.36 -7.63
N CYS A 102 -0.76 14.66 -8.25
CA CYS A 102 -1.95 15.21 -8.91
C CYS A 102 -3.18 14.44 -8.47
N MET A 103 -4.29 15.12 -8.24
CA MET A 103 -5.54 14.42 -7.95
C MET A 103 -5.99 13.62 -9.19
N PRO A 104 -6.36 12.34 -9.02
CA PRO A 104 -6.74 11.46 -10.15
C PRO A 104 -7.93 11.95 -10.96
N THR A 105 -8.76 12.81 -10.39
CA THR A 105 -9.93 13.44 -10.99
C THR A 105 -10.26 14.73 -10.25
N PRO A 106 -10.80 15.75 -10.91
CA PRO A 106 -11.28 16.98 -10.23
C PRO A 106 -12.58 16.74 -9.44
N SER A 107 -13.15 15.54 -9.47
CA SER A 107 -14.36 15.23 -8.74
C SER A 107 -14.12 15.12 -7.24
N THR A 108 -14.95 15.81 -6.47
CA THR A 108 -14.90 15.83 -4.99
C THR A 108 -15.83 14.81 -4.35
N ARG A 109 -16.70 14.17 -5.15
CA ARG A 109 -17.77 13.29 -4.64
C ARG A 109 -17.31 11.84 -4.53
N VAL A 110 -17.00 11.39 -3.31
CA VAL A 110 -16.82 9.97 -2.99
C VAL A 110 -18.20 9.30 -2.89
N THR A 111 -18.39 8.20 -3.61
CA THR A 111 -19.67 7.45 -3.67
C THR A 111 -19.64 6.15 -2.89
N ASP A 112 -18.46 5.56 -2.67
CA ASP A 112 -18.30 4.39 -1.80
C ASP A 112 -16.87 4.36 -1.23
N ILE A 113 -16.76 3.88 0.02
CA ILE A 113 -15.52 3.93 0.79
C ILE A 113 -14.78 2.58 0.79
N PHE A 114 -13.52 2.62 1.17
CA PHE A 114 -12.67 1.46 1.38
C PHE A 114 -13.18 0.57 2.53
N GLY A 115 -12.94 -0.75 2.43
CA GLY A 115 -13.17 -1.69 3.51
C GLY A 115 -14.29 -2.70 3.27
N TYR A 116 -14.68 -3.41 4.33
CA TYR A 116 -15.66 -4.49 4.22
C TYR A 116 -17.08 -3.96 3.98
N ARG A 117 -17.73 -4.48 2.95
CA ARG A 117 -19.13 -4.18 2.57
C ARG A 117 -20.07 -5.30 3.04
N PRO A 118 -20.73 -5.17 4.19
CA PRO A 118 -21.55 -6.25 4.77
C PRO A 118 -22.65 -6.74 3.85
N ARG A 119 -23.34 -5.82 3.15
CA ARG A 119 -24.43 -6.16 2.22
C ARG A 119 -23.96 -6.94 0.99
N ARG A 120 -22.69 -6.84 0.62
CA ARG A 120 -22.09 -7.49 -0.56
C ARG A 120 -21.18 -8.67 -0.20
N GLY A 121 -20.91 -8.90 1.09
CA GLY A 121 -20.07 -9.97 1.61
C GLY A 121 -18.61 -9.94 1.11
N ARG A 122 -18.09 -8.74 0.76
CA ARG A 122 -16.76 -8.58 0.17
C ARG A 122 -16.07 -7.30 0.63
N VAL A 123 -14.75 -7.29 0.53
CA VAL A 123 -13.93 -6.09 0.75
C VAL A 123 -13.96 -5.21 -0.49
N HIS A 124 -13.99 -3.90 -0.29
CA HIS A 124 -13.72 -2.85 -1.27
C HIS A 124 -12.28 -2.39 -1.10
N HIS A 125 -11.46 -2.59 -2.11
CA HIS A 125 -10.02 -2.36 -2.05
C HIS A 125 -9.61 -0.91 -2.36
N GLY A 126 -10.57 -0.03 -2.61
CA GLY A 126 -10.32 1.35 -2.97
C GLY A 126 -11.45 2.30 -2.59
N LEU A 127 -11.45 3.48 -3.17
CA LEU A 127 -12.54 4.45 -3.16
C LEU A 127 -13.25 4.46 -4.51
N ASP A 128 -14.56 4.62 -4.49
CA ASP A 128 -15.33 4.93 -5.70
C ASP A 128 -15.63 6.43 -5.72
N ILE A 129 -15.16 7.14 -6.75
CA ILE A 129 -15.30 8.57 -6.93
C ILE A 129 -16.22 8.82 -8.13
N LYS A 130 -17.22 9.70 -7.98
CA LYS A 130 -18.16 10.01 -9.08
C LYS A 130 -17.40 10.69 -10.22
N VAL A 131 -17.46 10.07 -11.39
CA VAL A 131 -17.06 10.69 -12.66
C VAL A 131 -18.14 10.41 -13.71
N TYR A 132 -18.15 11.20 -14.78
CA TYR A 132 -18.99 10.94 -15.94
C TYR A 132 -18.21 10.18 -17.00
N GLU A 133 -18.91 9.56 -17.91
CA GLU A 133 -18.28 8.89 -19.05
C GLU A 133 -17.56 9.94 -19.93
N GLY A 134 -16.28 9.72 -20.19
CA GLY A 134 -15.43 10.65 -20.92
C GLY A 134 -14.64 11.64 -20.05
N ASP A 135 -14.93 11.78 -18.76
CA ASP A 135 -14.12 12.60 -17.86
C ASP A 135 -12.67 12.11 -17.85
N THR A 136 -11.73 13.03 -17.90
CA THR A 136 -10.30 12.66 -17.91
C THR A 136 -9.85 12.14 -16.55
N ILE A 137 -9.13 11.02 -16.56
CA ILE A 137 -8.49 10.42 -15.40
C ILE A 137 -6.99 10.65 -15.52
N TYR A 138 -6.36 11.09 -14.43
CA TYR A 138 -4.96 11.50 -14.37
C TYR A 138 -4.12 10.56 -13.49
N ALA A 139 -2.83 10.42 -13.82
CA ALA A 139 -1.87 9.73 -12.98
C ALA A 139 -1.64 10.52 -11.67
N ALA A 140 -1.72 9.84 -10.53
CA ALA A 140 -1.58 10.50 -9.22
C ALA A 140 -0.15 10.95 -8.90
N PHE A 141 0.84 10.26 -9.41
CA PHE A 141 2.28 10.55 -9.26
C PHE A 141 3.02 10.20 -10.54
N ASP A 142 4.26 10.66 -10.65
CA ASP A 142 5.22 10.13 -11.63
C ASP A 142 5.32 8.62 -11.48
N GLY A 143 5.50 7.89 -12.57
CA GLY A 143 5.64 6.44 -12.47
C GLY A 143 5.75 5.71 -13.80
N LYS A 144 5.68 4.38 -13.70
CA LYS A 144 5.69 3.50 -14.86
C LYS A 144 4.46 2.60 -14.84
N VAL A 145 3.76 2.56 -15.97
CA VAL A 145 2.58 1.73 -16.15
C VAL A 145 2.95 0.26 -16.07
N ARG A 146 2.42 -0.44 -15.08
CA ARG A 146 2.68 -1.86 -14.86
C ARG A 146 1.67 -2.77 -15.53
N ILE A 147 0.40 -2.38 -15.53
CA ILE A 147 -0.69 -3.17 -16.12
C ILE A 147 -1.63 -2.23 -16.89
N THR A 148 -2.00 -2.62 -18.11
CA THR A 148 -3.20 -2.13 -18.77
C THR A 148 -4.02 -3.31 -19.25
N ALA A 149 -5.18 -3.55 -18.66
CA ALA A 149 -5.97 -4.74 -18.99
C ALA A 149 -7.47 -4.46 -19.00
N PHE A 150 -8.24 -5.51 -19.33
CA PHE A 150 -9.70 -5.50 -19.27
C PHE A 150 -10.20 -6.73 -18.49
N GLN A 151 -10.99 -6.49 -17.46
CA GLN A 151 -11.58 -7.56 -16.65
C GLN A 151 -13.11 -7.43 -16.62
N ARG A 152 -13.79 -8.17 -17.48
CA ARG A 152 -15.25 -8.08 -17.66
C ARG A 152 -16.08 -8.19 -16.38
N ARG A 153 -15.71 -9.07 -15.45
CA ARG A 153 -16.43 -9.31 -14.19
C ARG A 153 -15.73 -8.69 -12.96
N GLY A 154 -14.90 -7.68 -13.19
CA GLY A 154 -14.13 -7.01 -12.15
C GLY A 154 -13.89 -5.53 -12.51
N TYR A 155 -12.65 -5.13 -12.64
CA TYR A 155 -12.20 -3.76 -12.86
C TYR A 155 -12.65 -3.10 -14.19
N GLY A 156 -13.17 -3.86 -15.17
CA GLY A 156 -13.40 -3.30 -16.50
C GLY A 156 -12.08 -2.94 -17.18
N HIS A 157 -12.01 -1.84 -17.90
CA HIS A 157 -10.74 -1.26 -18.33
C HIS A 157 -10.04 -0.65 -17.12
N TYR A 158 -8.80 -1.05 -16.89
CA TYR A 158 -8.02 -0.55 -15.75
C TYR A 158 -6.55 -0.39 -16.09
N VAL A 159 -5.91 0.51 -15.35
CA VAL A 159 -4.48 0.80 -15.39
C VAL A 159 -3.92 0.67 -13.98
N VAL A 160 -2.72 0.09 -13.86
CA VAL A 160 -1.94 0.09 -12.62
C VAL A 160 -0.60 0.76 -12.89
N ILE A 161 -0.25 1.73 -12.08
CA ILE A 161 0.99 2.49 -12.18
C ILE A 161 1.81 2.24 -10.91
N ARG A 162 3.10 1.91 -11.07
CA ARG A 162 4.06 1.85 -9.97
C ARG A 162 4.82 3.16 -9.91
N HIS A 163 4.95 3.70 -8.69
CA HIS A 163 5.51 5.02 -8.42
C HIS A 163 6.84 4.94 -7.68
N PRO A 164 7.74 5.93 -7.85
CA PRO A 164 9.01 6.00 -7.13
C PRO A 164 8.86 6.07 -5.61
N ASN A 165 7.73 6.56 -5.10
CA ASN A 165 7.43 6.61 -3.66
C ASN A 165 7.02 5.27 -3.04
N GLY A 166 7.17 4.15 -3.78
CA GLY A 166 6.97 2.80 -3.30
C GLY A 166 5.54 2.27 -3.37
N ILE A 167 4.55 3.06 -3.74
CA ILE A 167 3.18 2.56 -3.92
C ILE A 167 2.84 2.28 -5.39
N GLU A 168 1.77 1.53 -5.57
CA GLU A 168 1.07 1.42 -6.85
C GLU A 168 -0.31 2.05 -6.73
N THR A 169 -0.78 2.68 -7.80
CA THR A 169 -2.15 3.14 -7.92
C THR A 169 -2.89 2.39 -9.01
N LEU A 170 -4.16 2.09 -8.78
CA LEU A 170 -5.04 1.44 -9.73
C LEU A 170 -6.22 2.35 -10.05
N TYR A 171 -6.54 2.45 -11.34
CA TYR A 171 -7.63 3.24 -11.89
C TYR A 171 -8.51 2.32 -12.73
N ALA A 172 -9.78 2.16 -12.37
CA ALA A 172 -10.66 1.19 -13.00
C ALA A 172 -12.01 1.77 -13.44
N HIS A 173 -12.79 0.90 -14.09
CA HIS A 173 -14.09 1.18 -14.70
C HIS A 173 -14.05 2.21 -15.83
N MET A 174 -12.86 2.45 -16.41
CA MET A 174 -12.68 3.38 -17.52
C MET A 174 -13.48 2.97 -18.76
N SER A 175 -13.88 3.95 -19.57
CA SER A 175 -14.39 3.73 -20.92
C SER A 175 -13.23 3.48 -21.91
N LYS A 176 -12.10 4.18 -21.72
CA LYS A 176 -10.91 4.08 -22.58
C LYS A 176 -9.63 4.24 -21.75
N LYS A 177 -8.61 3.47 -22.06
CA LYS A 177 -7.23 3.64 -21.60
C LYS A 177 -6.45 4.46 -22.61
N LEU A 178 -5.63 5.41 -22.16
CA LEU A 178 -4.84 6.31 -23.01
C LEU A 178 -3.33 5.99 -22.96
N VAL A 179 -2.92 5.05 -22.12
CA VAL A 179 -1.52 4.66 -21.91
C VAL A 179 -1.34 3.16 -22.10
N GLY A 180 -0.11 2.76 -22.43
CA GLY A 180 0.31 1.37 -22.66
C GLY A 180 1.13 0.81 -21.49
N GLU A 181 1.28 -0.52 -21.44
CA GLU A 181 2.19 -1.18 -20.49
C GLU A 181 3.64 -0.72 -20.71
N ASN A 182 4.37 -0.57 -19.60
CA ASN A 182 5.75 -0.11 -19.55
C ASN A 182 5.97 1.36 -19.95
N GLU A 183 4.92 2.13 -20.22
CA GLU A 183 4.99 3.56 -20.48
C GLU A 183 5.33 4.33 -19.20
N ASN A 184 6.24 5.30 -19.28
CA ASN A 184 6.50 6.24 -18.20
C ASN A 184 5.47 7.36 -18.26
N VAL A 185 4.91 7.71 -17.13
CA VAL A 185 3.90 8.77 -16.99
C VAL A 185 4.33 9.78 -15.94
N LYS A 186 3.83 11.00 -16.08
CA LYS A 186 4.02 12.08 -15.11
C LYS A 186 2.76 12.28 -14.27
N ALA A 187 2.91 12.78 -13.06
CA ALA A 187 1.78 13.26 -12.26
C ALA A 187 0.95 14.24 -13.09
N GLY A 188 -0.37 14.04 -13.11
CA GLY A 188 -1.28 14.85 -13.93
C GLY A 188 -1.35 14.49 -15.41
N GLN A 189 -0.59 13.50 -15.89
CA GLN A 189 -0.74 13.01 -17.25
C GLN A 189 -2.08 12.29 -17.42
N PRO A 190 -2.86 12.57 -18.50
CA PRO A 190 -4.06 11.82 -18.84
C PRO A 190 -3.73 10.34 -19.10
N ILE A 191 -4.37 9.42 -18.38
CA ILE A 191 -4.13 7.97 -18.48
C ILE A 191 -5.36 7.18 -18.94
N GLY A 192 -6.53 7.80 -18.89
CA GLY A 192 -7.77 7.17 -19.32
C GLY A 192 -8.96 8.11 -19.25
N LEU A 193 -10.11 7.59 -19.63
CA LEU A 193 -11.39 8.30 -19.60
C LEU A 193 -12.34 7.57 -18.66
N GLY A 194 -13.06 8.31 -17.84
CA GLY A 194 -14.12 7.83 -16.97
C GLY A 194 -15.14 6.99 -17.72
N GLY A 195 -15.74 6.02 -17.04
CA GLY A 195 -16.68 5.11 -17.67
C GLY A 195 -17.45 4.25 -16.66
N ASN A 196 -18.05 3.18 -17.20
CA ASN A 196 -18.90 2.25 -16.45
C ASN A 196 -18.63 0.80 -16.87
N THR A 197 -17.37 0.45 -17.17
CA THR A 197 -17.01 -0.89 -17.64
C THR A 197 -16.74 -1.87 -16.50
N GLY A 198 -16.81 -3.18 -16.79
CA GLY A 198 -16.60 -4.22 -15.79
C GLY A 198 -17.79 -4.40 -14.84
N ARG A 199 -17.50 -4.65 -13.55
CA ARG A 199 -18.54 -4.82 -12.53
C ARG A 199 -18.87 -3.48 -11.87
N SER A 200 -19.55 -2.63 -12.58
CA SER A 200 -19.98 -1.30 -12.17
C SER A 200 -21.49 -1.14 -12.35
N THR A 201 -22.13 -0.34 -11.50
CA THR A 201 -23.56 -0.04 -11.54
C THR A 201 -23.86 1.38 -11.99
N GLY A 202 -22.85 2.18 -12.27
CA GLY A 202 -22.96 3.56 -12.72
C GLY A 202 -21.56 4.16 -12.90
N SER A 203 -21.44 5.21 -13.73
CA SER A 203 -20.15 5.80 -14.05
C SER A 203 -19.45 6.34 -12.78
N HIS A 204 -18.24 5.82 -12.51
CA HIS A 204 -17.37 6.21 -11.41
C HIS A 204 -15.93 5.78 -11.70
N LEU A 205 -14.97 6.44 -11.08
CA LEU A 205 -13.59 5.99 -10.96
C LEU A 205 -13.49 5.11 -9.70
N HIS A 206 -13.08 3.85 -9.86
CA HIS A 206 -12.60 3.05 -8.75
C HIS A 206 -11.08 3.25 -8.64
N PHE A 207 -10.63 3.80 -7.50
CA PHE A 207 -9.25 4.18 -7.26
C PHE A 207 -8.69 3.41 -6.07
N GLU A 208 -7.54 2.73 -6.26
CA GLU A 208 -6.85 2.01 -5.19
C GLU A 208 -5.44 2.56 -4.99
N THR A 209 -4.96 2.52 -3.75
CA THR A 209 -3.55 2.67 -3.38
C THR A 209 -3.05 1.34 -2.81
N ILE A 210 -1.91 0.87 -3.30
CA ILE A 210 -1.41 -0.48 -3.05
C ILE A 210 0.06 -0.40 -2.67
N LEU A 211 0.44 -1.04 -1.56
CA LEU A 211 1.83 -1.22 -1.14
C LEU A 211 2.17 -2.70 -1.23
N MET A 212 3.10 -3.06 -2.11
CA MET A 212 3.58 -4.44 -2.28
C MET A 212 2.45 -5.49 -2.37
N GLY A 213 1.38 -5.17 -3.11
CA GLY A 213 0.21 -6.03 -3.31
C GLY A 213 -0.88 -5.91 -2.25
N MET A 214 -0.66 -5.20 -1.16
CA MET A 214 -1.66 -4.93 -0.14
C MET A 214 -2.35 -3.59 -0.40
N SER A 215 -3.70 -3.59 -0.40
CA SER A 215 -4.47 -2.34 -0.50
C SER A 215 -4.38 -1.53 0.78
N ILE A 216 -4.12 -0.24 0.62
CA ILE A 216 -4.20 0.79 1.66
C ILE A 216 -5.46 1.62 1.38
N ASP A 217 -6.16 2.06 2.41
CA ASP A 217 -7.29 2.97 2.23
C ASP A 217 -6.83 4.28 1.56
N PRO A 218 -7.29 4.59 0.33
CA PRO A 218 -6.86 5.81 -0.34
C PRO A 218 -7.21 7.10 0.41
N ALA A 219 -8.21 7.10 1.28
CA ALA A 219 -8.57 8.25 2.10
C ALA A 219 -7.50 8.61 3.15
N LEU A 220 -6.55 7.71 3.43
CA LEU A 220 -5.39 8.02 4.28
C LEU A 220 -4.32 8.84 3.55
N LEU A 221 -4.34 8.85 2.21
CA LEU A 221 -3.36 9.53 1.37
C LEU A 221 -3.99 10.73 0.63
N PHE A 222 -5.26 10.60 0.21
CA PHE A 222 -5.96 11.56 -0.65
C PHE A 222 -7.26 12.05 -0.02
N ASP A 223 -7.41 13.34 0.15
CA ASP A 223 -8.65 14.01 0.50
C ASP A 223 -9.35 14.47 -0.78
N PHE A 224 -10.19 13.61 -1.35
CA PHE A 224 -10.94 13.93 -2.58
C PHE A 224 -11.90 15.12 -2.40
N PRO A 225 -12.67 15.25 -1.30
CA PRO A 225 -13.46 16.44 -1.03
C PRO A 225 -12.63 17.73 -1.01
N GLY A 226 -11.44 17.71 -0.40
CA GLY A 226 -10.53 18.85 -0.32
C GLY A 226 -9.63 19.01 -1.55
N GLN A 227 -9.64 18.07 -2.51
CA GLN A 227 -8.79 18.06 -3.71
C GLN A 227 -7.29 18.22 -3.41
N LYS A 228 -6.82 17.49 -2.40
CA LYS A 228 -5.42 17.51 -1.94
C LYS A 228 -5.01 16.17 -1.32
N VAL A 229 -3.72 16.00 -1.10
CA VAL A 229 -3.21 14.91 -0.24
C VAL A 229 -3.37 15.29 1.23
N THR A 230 -3.35 14.28 2.10
CA THR A 230 -3.59 14.44 3.55
C THR A 230 -2.39 15.04 4.29
N GLY A 231 -1.22 15.12 3.65
CA GLY A 231 0.02 15.65 4.21
C GLY A 231 1.17 15.50 3.23
N GLU A 232 2.38 15.89 3.60
CA GLU A 232 3.58 15.73 2.76
C GLU A 232 4.01 14.27 2.64
N SER A 233 3.70 13.46 3.63
CA SER A 233 3.99 12.03 3.62
C SER A 233 2.99 11.27 4.49
N TYR A 234 2.87 9.96 4.23
CA TYR A 234 2.10 9.03 5.03
C TYR A 234 3.00 7.91 5.54
N VAL A 235 2.96 7.62 6.85
CA VAL A 235 3.72 6.51 7.43
C VAL A 235 2.81 5.28 7.54
N PHE A 236 3.01 4.35 6.64
CA PHE A 236 2.42 3.03 6.73
C PHE A 236 3.01 2.28 7.93
N ARG A 237 2.15 1.61 8.73
CA ARG A 237 2.53 0.67 9.80
C ARG A 237 1.73 -0.60 9.65
N LYS A 238 2.41 -1.73 9.51
CA LYS A 238 1.79 -3.05 9.30
C LYS A 238 0.85 -3.43 10.45
N ALA A 239 1.18 -3.04 11.66
CA ALA A 239 0.37 -3.29 12.86
C ALA A 239 -0.84 -2.35 13.01
N ASP A 240 -0.98 -1.30 12.16
CA ASP A 240 -2.09 -0.36 12.28
C ASP A 240 -3.42 -1.06 11.96
N PRO A 241 -4.40 -1.03 12.90
CA PRO A 241 -5.72 -1.62 12.68
C PRO A 241 -6.49 -1.00 11.50
N LYS A 242 -6.12 0.20 11.03
CA LYS A 242 -6.68 0.82 9.82
C LYS A 242 -6.35 0.03 8.55
N HIS A 243 -5.21 -0.69 8.54
CA HIS A 243 -4.82 -1.59 7.46
C HIS A 243 -5.31 -3.02 7.68
N ALA A 244 -5.63 -3.38 8.92
CA ALA A 244 -6.25 -4.66 9.23
C ALA A 244 -7.68 -4.64 8.67
N GLN A 245 -7.83 -5.05 7.41
CA GLN A 245 -9.13 -5.42 6.86
C GLN A 245 -9.64 -6.62 7.68
N LYS A 246 -10.26 -6.36 8.83
CA LYS A 246 -11.05 -7.38 9.52
C LYS A 246 -12.19 -7.74 8.59
N VAL A 247 -11.94 -8.74 7.75
CA VAL A 247 -12.98 -9.49 7.06
C VAL A 247 -13.80 -10.18 8.16
N LYS A 248 -14.70 -9.42 8.81
CA LYS A 248 -15.77 -9.99 9.63
C LYS A 248 -16.75 -10.68 8.68
N GLY A 249 -16.32 -11.74 7.99
CA GLY A 249 -17.15 -12.41 7.03
C GLY A 249 -16.66 -13.79 6.61
N ASP A 250 -15.37 -14.08 6.73
CA ASP A 250 -14.83 -15.41 6.44
C ASP A 250 -14.94 -16.42 7.62
N SER A 251 -15.75 -16.11 8.63
CA SER A 251 -16.05 -17.05 9.70
C SER A 251 -17.19 -18.04 9.37
N LYS A 252 -17.51 -18.24 8.07
CA LYS A 252 -18.38 -19.34 7.62
C LYS A 252 -17.76 -20.27 6.58
N SER A 253 -16.47 -20.22 6.31
CA SER A 253 -15.76 -21.45 6.06
C SER A 253 -15.17 -21.89 7.41
N LYS A 254 -15.88 -22.74 8.12
CA LYS A 254 -15.34 -23.63 9.15
C LYS A 254 -14.33 -24.59 8.51
N GLY A 255 -13.35 -24.06 7.81
CA GLY A 255 -12.06 -24.64 7.67
C GLY A 255 -11.29 -24.26 8.92
N LYS A 256 -11.39 -25.07 9.98
CA LYS A 256 -10.37 -25.12 11.01
C LYS A 256 -9.04 -25.18 10.25
N SER A 257 -8.30 -24.08 10.20
CA SER A 257 -6.85 -24.12 10.08
C SER A 257 -6.36 -24.73 11.39
N LYS A 258 -6.58 -26.03 11.54
CA LYS A 258 -5.72 -26.87 12.32
C LYS A 258 -4.37 -26.72 11.63
N SER A 259 -3.36 -26.23 12.34
CA SER A 259 -1.98 -26.57 12.01
C SER A 259 -1.99 -27.97 11.45
N SER A 260 -1.71 -28.13 10.16
CA SER A 260 -1.80 -29.42 9.51
C SER A 260 -0.62 -30.23 10.00
N GLN A 261 -0.76 -30.83 11.19
CA GLN A 261 0.06 -31.97 11.53
C GLN A 261 -0.15 -32.98 10.39
N ALA A 262 0.92 -33.22 9.65
CA ALA A 262 0.88 -34.16 8.54
C ALA A 262 0.28 -35.45 9.02
N LYS A 263 -0.90 -35.83 8.49
CA LYS A 263 -1.55 -37.09 8.83
C LYS A 263 -0.88 -38.19 8.04
N TYR A 264 -0.48 -39.23 8.74
CA TYR A 264 0.13 -40.41 8.16
C TYR A 264 -0.76 -41.64 8.32
N HIS A 265 -0.74 -42.52 7.31
CA HIS A 265 -1.30 -43.86 7.37
C HIS A 265 -0.16 -44.87 7.45
N LYS A 266 -0.19 -45.78 8.43
CA LYS A 266 0.74 -46.90 8.48
C LYS A 266 0.13 -48.06 7.69
N VAL A 267 0.79 -48.44 6.61
CA VAL A 267 0.37 -49.49 5.71
C VAL A 267 0.26 -50.83 6.48
N LYS A 268 -0.85 -51.51 6.33
CA LYS A 268 -1.10 -52.85 6.88
C LYS A 268 -1.03 -53.90 5.77
N SER A 269 -0.91 -55.16 6.13
CA SER A 269 -1.02 -56.26 5.18
C SER A 269 -2.37 -56.20 4.45
N GLY A 270 -2.36 -56.32 3.12
CA GLY A 270 -3.56 -56.21 2.27
C GLY A 270 -4.04 -54.79 1.93
N ASP A 271 -3.30 -53.73 2.39
CA ASP A 271 -3.57 -52.36 1.96
C ASP A 271 -3.10 -52.13 0.52
N THR A 272 -3.90 -51.39 -0.23
CA THR A 272 -3.57 -50.88 -1.56
C THR A 272 -3.73 -49.38 -1.61
N ILE A 273 -3.07 -48.69 -2.55
CA ILE A 273 -3.21 -47.25 -2.76
C ILE A 273 -4.69 -46.84 -2.88
N GLY A 274 -5.49 -47.67 -3.60
CA GLY A 274 -6.92 -47.41 -3.77
C GLY A 274 -7.71 -47.48 -2.47
N LYS A 275 -7.47 -48.54 -1.66
CA LYS A 275 -8.13 -48.73 -0.36
C LYS A 275 -7.77 -47.58 0.62
N ILE A 276 -6.49 -47.22 0.68
CA ILE A 276 -5.99 -46.16 1.56
C ILE A 276 -6.56 -44.79 1.12
N ALA A 277 -6.55 -44.50 -0.18
CA ALA A 277 -7.11 -43.25 -0.72
C ALA A 277 -8.61 -43.15 -0.38
N LYS A 278 -9.41 -44.21 -0.62
CA LYS A 278 -10.83 -44.25 -0.30
C LYS A 278 -11.07 -44.08 1.21
N LYS A 279 -10.30 -44.77 2.05
CA LYS A 279 -10.41 -44.69 3.52
C LYS A 279 -10.19 -43.28 4.07
N HIS A 280 -9.30 -42.51 3.44
CA HIS A 280 -8.92 -41.16 3.90
C HIS A 280 -9.56 -40.04 3.09
N GLY A 281 -10.43 -40.33 2.13
CA GLY A 281 -11.13 -39.33 1.33
C GLY A 281 -10.19 -38.51 0.44
N VAL A 282 -9.09 -39.10 -0.03
CA VAL A 282 -8.12 -38.44 -0.92
C VAL A 282 -8.07 -39.18 -2.27
N SER A 283 -7.70 -38.48 -3.34
CA SER A 283 -7.53 -39.14 -4.63
C SER A 283 -6.24 -40.00 -4.65
N GLN A 284 -6.25 -41.10 -5.35
CA GLN A 284 -5.06 -41.95 -5.54
C GLN A 284 -3.90 -41.13 -6.12
N LYS A 285 -4.17 -40.27 -7.10
CA LYS A 285 -3.18 -39.36 -7.72
C LYS A 285 -2.53 -38.43 -6.68
N SER A 286 -3.32 -37.86 -5.76
CA SER A 286 -2.81 -37.04 -4.68
C SER A 286 -1.97 -37.81 -3.68
N LEU A 287 -2.42 -39.04 -3.29
CA LEU A 287 -1.71 -39.87 -2.36
C LEU A 287 -0.34 -40.33 -2.93
N LEU A 288 -0.30 -40.73 -4.20
CA LEU A 288 0.94 -41.06 -4.90
C LEU A 288 1.90 -39.89 -4.94
N ARG A 289 1.43 -38.70 -5.36
CA ARG A 289 2.24 -37.49 -5.45
C ARG A 289 2.83 -37.06 -4.10
N LEU A 290 2.03 -37.10 -3.03
CA LEU A 290 2.46 -36.71 -1.68
C LEU A 290 3.57 -37.62 -1.12
N ASN A 291 3.69 -38.85 -1.65
CA ASN A 291 4.64 -39.86 -1.15
C ASN A 291 5.73 -40.18 -2.17
N GLY A 292 5.80 -39.52 -3.32
CA GLY A 292 6.77 -39.83 -4.37
C GLY A 292 6.61 -41.22 -4.98
N LEU A 293 5.38 -41.77 -4.95
CA LEU A 293 5.10 -43.15 -5.43
C LEU A 293 4.53 -43.13 -6.86
N LYS A 294 4.84 -44.19 -7.61
CA LYS A 294 4.23 -44.45 -8.91
C LYS A 294 3.03 -45.39 -8.73
N SER A 295 2.13 -45.46 -9.72
CA SER A 295 0.97 -46.38 -9.70
C SER A 295 1.35 -47.84 -9.56
N THR A 296 2.56 -48.21 -9.98
CA THR A 296 3.15 -49.53 -9.90
C THR A 296 3.94 -49.79 -8.61
N SER A 297 4.03 -48.81 -7.71
CA SER A 297 4.80 -48.95 -6.47
C SER A 297 4.16 -49.95 -5.54
N ILE A 298 4.96 -50.90 -5.03
CA ILE A 298 4.55 -51.88 -4.04
C ILE A 298 4.59 -51.27 -2.65
N LEU A 299 3.48 -51.37 -1.92
CA LEU A 299 3.40 -50.92 -0.51
C LEU A 299 3.92 -52.02 0.41
N ARG A 300 4.75 -51.64 1.37
CA ARG A 300 5.27 -52.55 2.38
C ARG A 300 4.51 -52.37 3.70
N PRO A 301 4.08 -53.45 4.39
CA PRO A 301 3.53 -53.36 5.72
C PRO A 301 4.48 -52.60 6.65
N GLY A 302 3.92 -51.65 7.43
CA GLY A 302 4.70 -50.76 8.30
C GLY A 302 5.11 -49.44 7.65
N GLN A 303 5.08 -49.31 6.33
CA GLN A 303 5.39 -48.05 5.61
C GLN A 303 4.43 -46.94 6.04
N LYS A 304 4.97 -45.75 6.28
CA LYS A 304 4.17 -44.53 6.62
C LYS A 304 3.90 -43.76 5.33
N LEU A 305 2.64 -43.61 4.97
CA LEU A 305 2.21 -42.78 3.85
C LEU A 305 1.60 -41.48 4.37
N ARG A 306 2.09 -40.35 3.88
CA ARG A 306 1.51 -39.03 4.13
C ARG A 306 0.16 -38.91 3.41
N ILE A 307 -0.89 -38.57 4.17
CA ILE A 307 -2.26 -38.49 3.64
C ILE A 307 -2.65 -37.06 3.33
N LYS A 308 -2.07 -36.12 4.09
CA LYS A 308 -2.37 -34.68 3.95
C LYS A 308 -1.17 -33.83 4.32
#